data_8dbae53ee7a70862e6ecdb4de1cfbc43
#
_entry.id   8dbae53ee7a70862e6ecdb4de1cfbc43
#
_cell.length_a   1.000
_cell.length_b   1.000
_cell.length_c   1.000
_cell.angle_alpha   90.00
_cell.angle_beta   90.00
_cell.angle_gamma   90.00
#
_symmetry.space_group_name_H-M   'P 1'
#
loop_
_entity.id
_entity.type
_entity.pdbx_description
1 polymer ?
#
loop_
_entity_poly.entity_id
_entity_poly.type
_entity_poly.pdbx_seq_one_letter_code
_entity_poly.pdbx_strand_id
1 'polypeptide(L)'
;MISLGNGSNELLELIARVFVSKKTDEVIFSQYAFVVYPLVTQALGATAKVSPAKNYGHDLNSMLSLISENTKLIFVANPNNPTGTLLSDDQLYAFLQKVPNDVPVVLDQAYFEYLNVDDLAIDWLKEFNNLIITRSFSKAYGLAGLRVGYSVCSPLIADFINRVREPFN
;
A
#
# COMPACT_ATOMS: atom_id res chain seq x y z
N MET A 1 -6.19 -6.41 -12.38
CA MET A 1 -5.09 -6.45 -13.38
C MET A 1 -3.76 -6.44 -12.64
N ILE A 2 -2.66 -6.88 -13.29
CA ILE A 2 -1.33 -6.98 -12.65
C ILE A 2 -0.39 -5.95 -13.29
N SER A 3 0.40 -5.27 -12.45
CA SER A 3 1.55 -4.47 -12.87
C SER A 3 2.81 -5.03 -12.22
N LEU A 4 3.91 -5.10 -12.98
CA LEU A 4 5.21 -5.59 -12.51
C LEU A 4 6.11 -4.41 -12.15
N GLY A 5 7.04 -4.63 -11.21
CA GLY A 5 8.05 -3.65 -10.82
C GLY A 5 9.34 -4.29 -10.34
N ASN A 6 10.36 -3.48 -10.19
CA ASN A 6 11.69 -3.85 -9.71
C ASN A 6 11.68 -4.09 -8.19
N GLY A 7 11.01 -5.17 -7.78
CA GLY A 7 10.52 -5.43 -6.44
C GLY A 7 9.25 -4.64 -6.12
N SER A 8 8.56 -4.98 -5.02
CA SER A 8 7.41 -4.20 -4.56
C SER A 8 7.79 -2.77 -4.19
N ASN A 9 9.04 -2.50 -3.86
CA ASN A 9 9.53 -1.17 -3.52
C ASN A 9 9.31 -0.15 -4.65
N GLU A 10 9.65 -0.51 -5.90
CA GLU A 10 9.39 0.36 -7.05
C GLU A 10 7.89 0.61 -7.23
N LEU A 11 7.06 -0.41 -7.05
CA LEU A 11 5.61 -0.27 -7.16
C LEU A 11 5.03 0.71 -6.13
N LEU A 12 5.53 0.71 -4.89
CA LEU A 12 5.13 1.68 -3.87
C LEU A 12 5.46 3.11 -4.32
N GLU A 13 6.62 3.31 -4.93
CA GLU A 13 7.03 4.60 -5.49
C GLU A 13 6.18 5.01 -6.69
N LEU A 14 5.96 4.10 -7.66
CA LEU A 14 5.15 4.36 -8.84
C LEU A 14 3.70 4.70 -8.46
N ILE A 15 3.11 3.96 -7.51
CA ILE A 15 1.77 4.24 -7.00
C ILE A 15 1.73 5.65 -6.38
N ALA A 16 2.70 5.99 -5.55
CA ALA A 16 2.75 7.33 -4.98
C ALA A 16 2.87 8.42 -6.06
N ARG A 17 3.69 8.23 -7.09
CA ARG A 17 3.81 9.15 -8.24
C ARG A 17 2.52 9.30 -9.04
N VAL A 18 1.68 8.26 -9.10
CA VAL A 18 0.39 8.31 -9.79
C VAL A 18 -0.60 9.21 -9.06
N PHE A 19 -0.68 9.10 -7.73
CA PHE A 19 -1.76 9.72 -6.96
C PHE A 19 -1.36 11.02 -6.26
N VAL A 20 -0.07 11.26 -6.07
CA VAL A 20 0.47 12.43 -5.35
C VAL A 20 1.13 13.38 -6.34
N SER A 21 0.61 14.60 -6.46
CA SER A 21 1.07 15.58 -7.44
C SER A 21 1.36 16.97 -6.87
N LYS A 22 0.89 17.27 -5.67
CA LYS A 22 0.99 18.59 -5.05
C LYS A 22 1.57 18.49 -3.63
N LYS A 23 2.19 19.55 -3.16
CA LYS A 23 2.70 19.66 -1.79
C LYS A 23 1.61 19.58 -0.72
N THR A 24 0.38 19.96 -1.09
CA THR A 24 -0.80 19.88 -0.21
C THR A 24 -1.39 18.48 -0.14
N ASP A 25 -1.02 17.58 -1.07
CA ASP A 25 -1.51 16.20 -1.05
C ASP A 25 -1.00 15.47 0.20
N GLU A 26 -1.86 14.70 0.83
CA GLU A 26 -1.57 14.01 2.07
C GLU A 26 -1.46 12.50 1.83
N VAL A 27 -0.46 11.90 2.46
CA VAL A 27 -0.24 10.45 2.46
C VAL A 27 -0.30 9.94 3.89
N ILE A 28 -1.18 8.97 4.15
CA ILE A 28 -1.40 8.41 5.49
C ILE A 28 -0.64 7.09 5.63
N PHE A 29 0.09 6.92 6.71
CA PHE A 29 0.71 5.66 7.13
C PHE A 29 0.92 5.63 8.65
N SER A 30 1.19 4.45 9.20
CA SER A 30 1.38 4.28 10.65
C SER A 30 2.78 4.71 11.10
N GLN A 31 2.91 5.06 12.38
CA GLN A 31 4.16 5.48 13.04
C GLN A 31 5.30 4.48 12.87
N TYR A 32 5.03 3.20 12.97
CA TYR A 32 6.01 2.12 12.79
C TYR A 32 5.79 1.41 11.46
N ALA A 33 5.70 2.19 10.37
CA ALA A 33 5.53 1.66 9.03
C ALA A 33 6.87 1.41 8.33
N PHE A 34 6.81 0.69 7.21
CA PHE A 34 7.96 0.47 6.36
C PHE A 34 8.54 1.80 5.87
N VAL A 35 9.85 1.94 6.00
CA VAL A 35 10.57 3.21 5.77
C VAL A 35 10.37 3.82 4.38
N VAL A 36 9.99 3.04 3.39
CA VAL A 36 9.73 3.53 2.03
C VAL A 36 8.55 4.50 1.99
N TYR A 37 7.50 4.31 2.81
CA TYR A 37 6.34 5.19 2.77
C TYR A 37 6.67 6.64 3.11
N PRO A 38 7.33 6.97 4.25
CA PRO A 38 7.77 8.34 4.51
C PRO A 38 8.78 8.83 3.48
N LEU A 39 9.70 7.99 2.98
CA LEU A 39 10.71 8.41 2.01
C LEU A 39 10.08 8.83 0.67
N VAL A 40 9.15 8.04 0.12
CA VAL A 40 8.48 8.41 -1.15
C VAL A 40 7.57 9.62 -0.97
N THR A 41 6.90 9.75 0.18
CA THR A 41 6.10 10.93 0.52
C THR A 41 6.95 12.20 0.52
N GLN A 42 8.11 12.14 1.20
CA GLN A 42 9.05 13.25 1.25
C GLN A 42 9.65 13.57 -0.13
N ALA A 43 10.03 12.55 -0.90
CA ALA A 43 10.61 12.72 -2.24
C ALA A 43 9.65 13.44 -3.21
N LEU A 44 8.34 13.22 -3.06
CA LEU A 44 7.30 13.90 -3.83
C LEU A 44 6.93 15.28 -3.26
N GLY A 45 7.49 15.66 -2.12
CA GLY A 45 7.18 16.92 -1.44
C GLY A 45 5.78 16.97 -0.82
N ALA A 46 5.12 15.83 -0.67
CA ALA A 46 3.78 15.71 -0.08
C ALA A 46 3.79 15.78 1.44
N THR A 47 2.62 15.96 2.03
CA THR A 47 2.44 16.01 3.48
C THR A 47 2.24 14.62 4.05
N ALA A 48 3.12 14.20 4.95
CA ALA A 48 2.97 12.95 5.69
C ALA A 48 1.97 13.10 6.84
N LYS A 49 0.92 12.27 6.86
CA LYS A 49 -0.02 12.12 7.98
C LYS A 49 0.29 10.81 8.71
N VAL A 50 1.06 10.92 9.77
CA VAL A 50 1.52 9.76 10.54
C VAL A 50 0.49 9.41 11.61
N SER A 51 -0.17 8.27 11.47
CA SER A 51 -1.09 7.74 12.47
C SER A 51 -0.31 7.19 13.67
N PRO A 52 -0.63 7.55 14.91
CA PRO A 52 -0.08 6.89 16.09
C PRO A 52 -0.30 5.38 16.02
N ALA A 53 0.70 4.62 16.45
CA ALA A 53 0.59 3.16 16.49
C ALA A 53 -0.12 2.70 17.76
N LYS A 54 -0.84 1.59 17.67
CA LYS A 54 -1.44 0.90 18.81
C LYS A 54 -0.76 -0.45 18.98
N ASN A 55 -0.13 -0.68 20.12
CA ASN A 55 0.62 -1.91 20.40
C ASN A 55 1.61 -2.27 19.27
N TYR A 56 2.36 -1.27 18.78
CA TYR A 56 3.29 -1.37 17.66
C TYR A 56 2.66 -1.72 16.29
N GLY A 57 1.34 -1.87 16.22
CA GLY A 57 0.59 -2.15 15.00
C GLY A 57 -0.15 -0.93 14.47
N HIS A 58 -0.84 -1.11 13.36
CA HIS A 58 -1.69 -0.07 12.79
C HIS A 58 -2.92 0.18 13.68
N ASP A 59 -3.21 1.45 13.96
CA ASP A 59 -4.50 1.89 14.49
C ASP A 59 -5.37 2.38 13.31
N LEU A 60 -6.18 1.48 12.76
CA LEU A 60 -7.02 1.78 11.60
C LEU A 60 -8.05 2.88 11.89
N ASN A 61 -8.53 3.00 13.13
CA ASN A 61 -9.45 4.08 13.49
C ASN A 61 -8.73 5.43 13.51
N SER A 62 -7.52 5.48 14.04
CA SER A 62 -6.68 6.68 13.98
C SER A 62 -6.36 7.05 12.53
N MET A 63 -6.03 6.07 11.66
CA MET A 63 -5.79 6.32 10.23
C MET A 63 -7.03 6.90 9.55
N LEU A 64 -8.24 6.38 9.82
CA LEU A 64 -9.49 6.93 9.30
C LEU A 64 -9.73 8.37 9.73
N SER A 65 -9.42 8.71 10.99
CA SER A 65 -9.61 10.07 11.52
C SER A 65 -8.68 11.11 10.88
N LEU A 66 -7.59 10.68 10.23
CA LEU A 66 -6.66 11.56 9.53
C LEU A 66 -7.07 11.85 8.09
N ILE A 67 -8.08 11.16 7.56
CA ILE A 67 -8.54 11.38 6.18
C ILE A 67 -9.15 12.77 6.05
N SER A 68 -8.71 13.50 5.05
CA SER A 68 -9.20 14.83 4.67
C SER A 68 -9.44 14.90 3.15
N GLU A 69 -9.91 16.02 2.66
CA GLU A 69 -10.05 16.30 1.21
C GLU A 69 -8.71 16.27 0.46
N ASN A 70 -7.61 16.48 1.17
CA ASN A 70 -6.26 16.44 0.61
C ASN A 70 -5.63 15.05 0.65
N THR A 71 -6.26 14.06 1.27
CA THR A 71 -5.74 12.69 1.33
C THR A 71 -5.77 12.06 -0.06
N LYS A 72 -4.60 11.61 -0.54
CA LYS A 72 -4.45 11.03 -1.89
C LYS A 72 -3.94 9.59 -1.86
N LEU A 73 -3.47 9.10 -0.72
CA LEU A 73 -2.94 7.75 -0.62
C LEU A 73 -2.87 7.29 0.84
N ILE A 74 -3.18 6.02 1.07
CA ILE A 74 -3.01 5.36 2.37
C ILE A 74 -2.16 4.11 2.18
N PHE A 75 -1.11 3.93 3.00
CA PHE A 75 -0.31 2.72 3.04
C PHE A 75 -0.62 1.90 4.30
N VAL A 76 -0.90 0.61 4.11
CA VAL A 76 -1.11 -0.38 5.19
C VAL A 76 -0.29 -1.62 4.87
N ALA A 77 0.75 -1.91 5.65
CA ALA A 77 1.50 -3.16 5.53
C ALA A 77 0.85 -4.25 6.41
N ASN A 78 0.53 -5.39 5.83
CA ASN A 78 -0.04 -6.51 6.58
C ASN A 78 0.43 -7.88 6.04
N PRO A 79 1.31 -8.58 6.78
CA PRO A 79 1.95 -8.25 8.07
C PRO A 79 2.81 -6.99 8.04
N ASN A 80 2.85 -6.24 9.17
CA ASN A 80 3.61 -4.99 9.22
C ASN A 80 5.13 -5.23 9.29
N ASN A 81 5.88 -4.41 8.60
CA ASN A 81 7.33 -4.28 8.69
C ASN A 81 7.65 -2.91 9.32
N PRO A 82 8.41 -2.84 10.47
CA PRO A 82 9.30 -3.89 11.02
C PRO A 82 8.70 -4.69 12.18
N THR A 83 7.48 -4.41 12.62
CA THR A 83 6.98 -4.87 13.93
C THR A 83 6.42 -6.29 13.92
N GLY A 84 6.11 -6.85 12.74
CA GLY A 84 5.52 -8.17 12.59
C GLY A 84 4.05 -8.26 13.06
N THR A 85 3.42 -7.14 13.40
CA THR A 85 2.01 -7.15 13.81
C THR A 85 1.10 -7.46 12.65
N LEU A 86 -0.02 -8.11 12.94
CA LEU A 86 -0.99 -8.57 11.95
C LEU A 86 -2.39 -8.04 12.31
N LEU A 87 -3.05 -7.47 11.32
CA LEU A 87 -4.47 -7.15 11.37
C LEU A 87 -5.26 -8.36 10.85
N SER A 88 -6.45 -8.59 11.42
CA SER A 88 -7.36 -9.59 10.88
C SER A 88 -8.01 -9.10 9.58
N ASP A 89 -8.50 -10.05 8.77
CA ASP A 89 -9.24 -9.74 7.54
C ASP A 89 -10.49 -8.91 7.84
N ASP A 90 -11.23 -9.22 8.91
CA ASP A 90 -12.39 -8.43 9.32
C ASP A 90 -12.05 -6.97 9.64
N GLN A 91 -10.89 -6.73 10.28
CA GLN A 91 -10.43 -5.38 10.59
C GLN A 91 -10.08 -4.60 9.31
N LEU A 92 -9.38 -5.25 8.38
CA LEU A 92 -9.00 -4.66 7.10
C LEU A 92 -10.23 -4.39 6.23
N TYR A 93 -11.15 -5.35 6.13
CA TYR A 93 -12.37 -5.20 5.36
C TYR A 93 -13.24 -4.05 5.89
N ALA A 94 -13.47 -4.00 7.22
CA ALA A 94 -14.22 -2.93 7.86
C ALA A 94 -13.55 -1.55 7.72
N PHE A 95 -12.22 -1.51 7.61
CA PHE A 95 -11.47 -0.29 7.30
C PHE A 95 -11.73 0.14 5.86
N LEU A 96 -11.58 -0.76 4.90
CA LEU A 96 -11.79 -0.46 3.47
C LEU A 96 -13.19 0.07 3.19
N GLN A 97 -14.22 -0.48 3.87
CA GLN A 97 -15.59 0.01 3.75
C GLN A 97 -15.79 1.47 4.19
N LYS A 98 -14.91 2.00 5.04
CA LYS A 98 -14.99 3.37 5.57
C LYS A 98 -14.09 4.37 4.84
N VAL A 99 -13.12 3.88 4.06
CA VAL A 99 -12.27 4.76 3.25
C VAL A 99 -13.05 5.28 2.05
N PRO A 100 -13.02 6.60 1.75
CA PRO A 100 -13.64 7.13 0.54
C PRO A 100 -13.12 6.45 -0.74
N ASN A 101 -14.01 6.21 -1.70
CA ASN A 101 -13.68 5.46 -2.92
C ASN A 101 -12.65 6.15 -3.83
N ASP A 102 -12.45 7.45 -3.66
CA ASP A 102 -11.47 8.25 -4.38
C ASP A 102 -10.09 8.30 -3.69
N VAL A 103 -9.95 7.67 -2.52
CA VAL A 103 -8.70 7.55 -1.78
C VAL A 103 -8.13 6.14 -1.96
N PRO A 104 -7.05 5.96 -2.73
CA PRO A 104 -6.40 4.66 -2.89
C PRO A 104 -5.79 4.14 -1.58
N VAL A 105 -5.96 2.84 -1.36
CA VAL A 105 -5.35 2.10 -0.24
C VAL A 105 -4.39 1.08 -0.80
N VAL A 106 -3.12 1.21 -0.45
CA VAL A 106 -2.11 0.18 -0.73
C VAL A 106 -2.05 -0.78 0.45
N LEU A 107 -2.49 -2.00 0.22
CA LEU A 107 -2.28 -3.13 1.12
C LEU A 107 -0.97 -3.82 0.73
N ASP A 108 0.10 -3.49 1.45
CA ASP A 108 1.42 -4.07 1.21
C ASP A 108 1.53 -5.44 1.89
N GLN A 109 1.48 -6.47 1.08
CA GLN A 109 1.52 -7.87 1.47
C GLN A 109 2.88 -8.52 1.16
N ALA A 110 3.99 -7.81 1.32
CA ALA A 110 5.34 -8.34 1.04
C ALA A 110 5.70 -9.59 1.89
N TYR A 111 4.96 -9.83 2.97
CA TYR A 111 5.16 -10.96 3.88
C TYR A 111 3.96 -11.90 3.97
N PHE A 112 3.01 -11.80 3.04
CA PHE A 112 1.76 -12.57 3.07
C PHE A 112 2.01 -14.09 3.06
N GLU A 113 2.97 -14.55 2.28
CA GLU A 113 3.28 -15.98 2.11
C GLU A 113 3.79 -16.68 3.39
N TYR A 114 4.14 -15.91 4.44
CA TYR A 114 4.45 -16.47 5.76
C TYR A 114 3.20 -16.76 6.60
N LEU A 115 2.04 -16.28 6.16
CA LEU A 115 0.76 -16.59 6.80
C LEU A 115 0.21 -17.91 6.23
N ASN A 116 -0.38 -18.70 7.10
CA ASN A 116 -1.09 -19.93 6.70
C ASN A 116 -2.60 -19.65 6.69
N VAL A 117 -3.01 -18.75 5.78
CA VAL A 117 -4.41 -18.28 5.66
C VAL A 117 -4.81 -18.19 4.20
N ASP A 118 -6.11 -18.19 3.94
CA ASP A 118 -6.67 -17.93 2.61
C ASP A 118 -6.43 -16.48 2.19
N ASP A 119 -6.31 -16.25 0.88
CA ASP A 119 -6.06 -14.94 0.29
C ASP A 119 -7.37 -14.20 -0.01
N LEU A 120 -8.07 -13.76 1.02
CA LEU A 120 -9.35 -13.06 0.85
C LEU A 120 -9.19 -11.67 0.22
N ALA A 121 -8.03 -11.02 0.39
CA ALA A 121 -7.80 -9.67 -0.12
C ALA A 121 -7.90 -9.57 -1.65
N ILE A 122 -7.57 -10.65 -2.38
CA ILE A 122 -7.73 -10.70 -3.84
C ILE A 122 -9.21 -10.62 -4.26
N ASP A 123 -10.11 -11.23 -3.50
CA ASP A 123 -11.54 -11.15 -3.77
C ASP A 123 -12.12 -9.75 -3.52
N TRP A 124 -11.57 -9.02 -2.55
CA TRP A 124 -11.98 -7.65 -2.24
C TRP A 124 -11.74 -6.66 -3.39
N LEU A 125 -10.84 -6.96 -4.33
CA LEU A 125 -10.62 -6.15 -5.53
C LEU A 125 -11.86 -6.08 -6.46
N LYS A 126 -12.83 -6.98 -6.29
CA LYS A 126 -14.11 -6.95 -7.01
C LYS A 126 -15.04 -5.88 -6.45
N GLU A 127 -14.85 -5.49 -5.20
CA GLU A 127 -15.70 -4.57 -4.45
C GLU A 127 -15.03 -3.19 -4.27
N PHE A 128 -13.73 -3.18 -3.94
CA PHE A 128 -12.98 -1.95 -3.68
C PHE A 128 -12.08 -1.58 -4.87
N ASN A 129 -12.58 -0.73 -5.76
CA ASN A 129 -11.82 -0.27 -6.93
C ASN A 129 -10.58 0.58 -6.59
N ASN A 130 -10.53 1.12 -5.38
CA ASN A 130 -9.42 1.90 -4.83
C ASN A 130 -8.40 1.05 -4.06
N LEU A 131 -8.60 -0.26 -3.94
CA LEU A 131 -7.63 -1.17 -3.32
C LEU A 131 -6.51 -1.52 -4.29
N ILE A 132 -5.27 -1.48 -3.81
CA ILE A 132 -4.07 -1.91 -4.51
C ILE A 132 -3.31 -2.87 -3.60
N ILE A 133 -3.13 -4.10 -4.02
CA ILE A 133 -2.34 -5.10 -3.28
C ILE A 133 -0.95 -5.13 -3.88
N THR A 134 0.11 -5.06 -3.06
CA THR A 134 1.50 -5.23 -3.50
C THR A 134 2.12 -6.46 -2.89
N ARG A 135 2.90 -7.22 -3.69
CA ARG A 135 3.61 -8.43 -3.29
C ARG A 135 5.02 -8.48 -3.86
N SER A 136 5.86 -9.30 -3.27
CA SER A 136 7.27 -9.39 -3.62
C SER A 136 7.75 -10.83 -3.68
N PHE A 137 8.58 -11.15 -4.66
CA PHE A 137 9.32 -12.42 -4.69
C PHE A 137 10.60 -12.40 -3.83
N SER A 138 10.91 -11.26 -3.22
CA SER A 138 12.16 -11.06 -2.47
C SER A 138 12.20 -11.76 -1.11
N LYS A 139 11.06 -12.12 -0.53
CA LYS A 139 10.95 -12.62 0.84
C LYS A 139 10.79 -14.14 0.89
N ALA A 140 9.59 -14.66 1.02
CA ALA A 140 9.33 -16.10 1.15
C ALA A 140 9.87 -16.93 -0.01
N TYR A 141 9.89 -16.38 -1.20
CA TYR A 141 10.42 -17.04 -2.40
C TYR A 141 11.95 -17.03 -2.51
N GLY A 142 12.65 -16.25 -1.67
CA GLY A 142 14.11 -16.18 -1.68
C GLY A 142 14.75 -15.54 -2.91
N LEU A 143 13.97 -14.82 -3.72
CA LEU A 143 14.39 -14.29 -5.03
C LEU A 143 14.73 -12.79 -4.98
N ALA A 144 15.26 -12.31 -3.85
CA ALA A 144 15.56 -10.89 -3.65
C ALA A 144 16.48 -10.30 -4.72
N GLY A 145 17.43 -11.09 -5.23
CA GLY A 145 18.39 -10.67 -6.27
C GLY A 145 17.77 -10.46 -7.64
N LEU A 146 16.59 -11.05 -7.94
CA LEU A 146 15.91 -10.89 -9.23
C LEU A 146 15.13 -9.58 -9.33
N ARG A 147 14.92 -8.89 -8.22
CA ARG A 147 14.19 -7.62 -8.17
C ARG A 147 12.80 -7.70 -8.82
N VAL A 148 12.00 -8.72 -8.47
CA VAL A 148 10.64 -8.89 -9.00
C VAL A 148 9.62 -8.67 -7.89
N GLY A 149 8.64 -7.82 -8.17
CA GLY A 149 7.43 -7.62 -7.39
C GLY A 149 6.25 -7.35 -8.32
N TYR A 150 5.06 -7.39 -7.77
CA TYR A 150 3.84 -7.11 -8.54
C TYR A 150 2.78 -6.43 -7.68
N SER A 151 1.90 -5.69 -8.36
CA SER A 151 0.67 -5.20 -7.76
C SER A 151 -0.54 -5.81 -8.48
N VAL A 152 -1.63 -5.98 -7.71
CA VAL A 152 -2.94 -6.36 -8.24
C VAL A 152 -3.93 -5.24 -7.86
N CYS A 153 -4.62 -4.70 -8.85
CA CYS A 153 -5.55 -3.59 -8.67
C CYS A 153 -6.57 -3.53 -9.81
N SER A 154 -7.44 -2.53 -9.78
CA SER A 154 -8.38 -2.27 -10.88
C SER A 154 -7.64 -2.00 -12.20
N PRO A 155 -8.27 -2.26 -13.38
CA PRO A 155 -7.64 -2.00 -14.67
C PRO A 155 -7.19 -0.56 -14.86
N LEU A 156 -7.96 0.40 -14.35
CA LEU A 156 -7.66 1.84 -14.44
C LEU A 156 -6.39 2.19 -13.68
N ILE A 157 -6.24 1.70 -12.44
CA ILE A 157 -5.05 1.96 -11.62
C ILE A 157 -3.83 1.29 -12.26
N ALA A 158 -3.96 0.06 -12.75
CA ALA A 158 -2.87 -0.63 -13.44
C ALA A 158 -2.40 0.12 -14.70
N ASP A 159 -3.32 0.70 -15.47
CA ASP A 159 -2.98 1.54 -16.63
C ASP A 159 -2.18 2.79 -16.19
N PHE A 160 -2.60 3.47 -15.12
CA PHE A 160 -1.87 4.62 -14.59
C PHE A 160 -0.46 4.25 -14.12
N ILE A 161 -0.30 3.13 -13.39
CA ILE A 161 1.02 2.64 -12.96
C ILE A 161 1.90 2.36 -14.19
N ASN A 162 1.37 1.70 -15.22
CA ASN A 162 2.11 1.37 -16.42
C ASN A 162 2.52 2.60 -17.25
N ARG A 163 1.81 3.73 -17.14
CA ARG A 163 2.20 4.99 -17.81
C ARG A 163 3.38 5.70 -17.17
N VAL A 164 3.59 5.50 -15.86
CA VAL A 164 4.69 6.15 -15.10
C VAL A 164 5.88 5.22 -14.88
N ARG A 165 5.72 3.94 -15.17
CA ARG A 165 6.76 2.93 -15.06
C ARG A 165 7.82 3.12 -16.14
N GLU A 166 9.09 2.86 -15.78
CA GLU A 166 10.15 2.79 -16.77
C GLU A 166 9.85 1.73 -17.84
N PRO A 167 10.15 1.98 -19.14
CA PRO A 167 9.80 1.07 -20.22
C PRO A 167 10.59 -0.24 -20.20
N PHE A 168 11.74 -0.24 -19.54
CA PHE A 168 12.64 -1.40 -19.42
C PHE A 168 13.04 -1.58 -17.95
N ASN A 169 12.45 -2.53 -17.26
CA ASN A 169 12.75 -2.88 -15.87
C ASN A 169 12.73 -4.40 -15.66
#